data_bc39087278c0ccc16b2174c4050fcd62
#
_entry.id   bc39087278c0ccc16b2174c4050fcd62
#
_cell.length_a   1.000
_cell.length_b   1.000
_cell.length_c   1.000
_cell.angle_alpha   90.00
_cell.angle_beta   90.00
_cell.angle_gamma   90.00
#
_symmetry.space_group_name_H-M   'P 1'
#
loop_
_entity.id
_entity.type
_entity.pdbx_description
1 polymer ?
#
loop_
_entity_poly.entity_id
_entity_poly.type
_entity_poly.pdbx_seq_one_letter_code
_entity_poly.pdbx_strand_id
1 'polypeptide(L)'
;MKIHELKLDDFYFDDVKYGTKRFEIRKNDRDFQAGDLLALSRFKDGEYRERTLLGERRITDIHDADTILMSVDYITDYEQKEGYVVMGISPFGTDDEVEE
;
A
#
# COMPACT_ATOMS: atom_id res chain seq x y z
N MET A 1 -12.51 7.44 9.51
CA MET A 1 -11.34 7.07 8.69
C MET A 1 -10.28 6.42 9.57
N LYS A 2 -9.74 5.32 9.13
CA LYS A 2 -8.66 4.61 9.82
C LYS A 2 -7.42 4.61 8.96
N ILE A 3 -6.26 4.46 9.60
CA ILE A 3 -4.99 4.27 8.91
C ILE A 3 -4.55 2.84 9.22
N HIS A 4 -4.37 2.04 8.17
CA HIS A 4 -3.95 0.65 8.32
C HIS A 4 -2.49 0.53 7.91
N GLU A 5 -1.65 0.06 8.83
CA GLU A 5 -0.23 -0.19 8.54
C GLU A 5 -0.11 -1.60 8.00
N LEU A 6 0.34 -1.73 6.76
CA LEU A 6 0.37 -3.00 6.05
C LEU A 6 1.75 -3.23 5.44
N LYS A 7 2.11 -4.50 5.34
CA LYS A 7 3.33 -4.91 4.65
C LYS A 7 2.98 -5.12 3.18
N LEU A 8 3.81 -4.56 2.29
CA LEU A 8 3.61 -4.75 0.85
C LEU A 8 4.85 -5.38 0.27
N ASP A 9 4.66 -6.54 -0.37
CA ASP A 9 5.75 -7.28 -0.96
C ASP A 9 6.55 -6.39 -1.91
N ASP A 10 7.86 -6.43 -1.81
CA ASP A 10 8.77 -5.65 -2.64
C ASP A 10 8.46 -5.82 -4.13
N PHE A 11 8.02 -7.00 -4.53
CA PHE A 11 7.67 -7.28 -5.92
C PHE A 11 6.60 -6.32 -6.45
N TYR A 12 5.66 -5.91 -5.59
CA TYR A 12 4.56 -5.02 -5.99
C TYR A 12 4.79 -3.58 -5.57
N PHE A 13 5.75 -3.32 -4.68
CA PHE A 13 5.87 -2.01 -4.03
C PHE A 13 6.05 -0.88 -5.06
N ASP A 14 6.99 -1.04 -5.99
CA ASP A 14 7.24 0.01 -6.95
C ASP A 14 6.09 0.18 -7.93
N ASP A 15 5.38 -0.89 -8.27
CA ASP A 15 4.22 -0.80 -9.15
C ASP A 15 3.12 0.05 -8.50
N VAL A 16 2.92 -0.10 -7.20
CA VAL A 16 1.95 0.72 -6.48
C VAL A 16 2.46 2.15 -6.36
N LYS A 17 3.73 2.30 -6.01
CA LYS A 17 4.32 3.62 -5.81
C LYS A 17 4.24 4.49 -7.06
N TYR A 18 4.48 3.90 -8.23
CA TYR A 18 4.52 4.64 -9.48
C TYR A 18 3.20 4.58 -10.27
N GLY A 19 2.17 4.00 -9.69
CA GLY A 19 0.84 4.06 -10.27
C GLY A 19 0.52 3.01 -11.32
N THR A 20 1.40 2.06 -11.54
CA THR A 20 1.14 0.96 -12.46
C THR A 20 0.08 0.03 -11.91
N LYS A 21 0.13 -0.22 -10.61
CA LYS A 21 -0.83 -1.07 -9.91
C LYS A 21 -1.66 -0.19 -8.98
N ARG A 22 -2.95 -0.06 -9.26
CA ARG A 22 -3.83 0.87 -8.54
C ARG A 22 -4.88 0.16 -7.72
N PHE A 23 -4.54 -1.00 -7.20
CA PHE A 23 -5.46 -1.79 -6.38
C PHE A 23 -4.67 -2.65 -5.40
N GLU A 24 -5.37 -3.06 -4.33
CA GLU A 24 -4.84 -4.02 -3.36
C GLU A 24 -5.89 -5.10 -3.16
N ILE A 25 -5.46 -6.36 -3.12
CA ILE A 25 -6.32 -7.48 -2.76
C ILE A 25 -5.84 -7.96 -1.41
N ARG A 26 -6.72 -7.91 -0.42
CA ARG A 26 -6.36 -8.25 0.95
C ARG A 26 -7.46 -9.06 1.62
N LYS A 27 -7.06 -9.93 2.54
CA LYS A 27 -8.01 -10.52 3.47
C LYS A 27 -8.57 -9.39 4.31
N ASN A 28 -9.91 -9.33 4.42
CA ASN A 28 -10.53 -8.21 5.13
C ASN A 28 -10.60 -8.50 6.63
N ASP A 29 -9.43 -8.60 7.25
CA ASP A 29 -9.33 -8.84 8.68
C ASP A 29 -9.14 -7.55 9.47
N ARG A 30 -9.23 -6.40 8.81
CA ARG A 30 -9.08 -5.09 9.44
C ARG A 30 -10.28 -4.20 9.22
N ASP A 31 -11.36 -4.76 8.70
CA ASP A 31 -12.58 -3.99 8.41
C ASP A 31 -12.26 -2.77 7.56
N PHE A 32 -11.63 -3.00 6.41
CA PHE A 32 -11.29 -1.94 5.48
C PHE A 32 -12.55 -1.24 4.97
N GLN A 33 -12.51 0.08 4.90
CA GLN A 33 -13.62 0.90 4.43
C GLN A 33 -13.12 1.90 3.40
N ALA A 34 -13.99 2.25 2.45
CA ALA A 34 -13.66 3.35 1.53
C ALA A 34 -13.44 4.61 2.37
N GLY A 35 -12.41 5.37 2.01
CA GLY A 35 -12.01 6.54 2.77
C GLY A 35 -10.90 6.27 3.76
N ASP A 36 -10.60 5.01 4.04
CA ASP A 36 -9.47 4.69 4.91
C ASP A 36 -8.16 4.95 4.19
N LEU A 37 -7.08 5.00 4.95
CA LEU A 37 -5.73 5.14 4.41
C LEU A 37 -4.95 3.86 4.64
N LEU A 38 -4.08 3.54 3.69
CA LEU A 38 -3.17 2.40 3.80
C LEU A 38 -1.74 2.92 3.81
N ALA A 39 -1.02 2.62 4.89
CA ALA A 39 0.41 2.90 4.97
C ALA A 39 1.12 1.61 4.59
N LEU A 40 1.59 1.55 3.33
CA LEU A 40 2.15 0.33 2.76
C LEU A 40 3.67 0.38 2.85
N SER A 41 4.26 -0.55 3.60
CA SER A 41 5.70 -0.57 3.82
C SER A 41 6.34 -1.71 3.06
N ARG A 42 7.48 -1.43 2.42
CA ARG A 42 8.23 -2.41 1.63
C ARG A 42 8.66 -3.56 2.53
N PHE A 43 8.40 -4.78 2.07
CA PHE A 43 8.65 -5.97 2.86
C PHE A 43 9.10 -7.09 1.94
N LYS A 44 10.13 -7.85 2.35
CA LYS A 44 10.63 -8.93 1.51
C LYS A 44 11.30 -9.97 2.39
N ASP A 45 10.97 -11.25 2.15
CA ASP A 45 11.60 -12.37 2.86
C ASP A 45 11.55 -12.20 4.38
N GLY A 46 10.38 -11.76 4.88
CA GLY A 46 10.16 -11.68 6.32
C GLY A 46 10.69 -10.43 6.99
N GLU A 47 11.22 -9.48 6.23
CA GLU A 47 11.84 -8.28 6.80
C GLU A 47 11.38 -7.02 6.11
N TYR A 48 11.28 -5.93 6.88
CA TYR A 48 11.10 -4.61 6.29
C TYR A 48 12.31 -4.23 5.48
N ARG A 49 12.11 -3.47 4.40
CA ARG A 49 13.19 -3.15 3.47
C ARG A 49 13.20 -1.67 3.14
N GLU A 50 14.40 -1.20 2.83
CA GLU A 50 14.64 0.14 2.35
C GLU A 50 15.47 0.03 1.08
N ARG A 51 15.03 0.68 -0.02
CA ARG A 51 15.77 0.62 -1.26
C ARG A 51 16.92 1.61 -1.20
N THR A 52 18.14 1.14 -1.42
CA THR A 52 19.33 1.99 -1.44
C THR A 52 19.46 2.66 -2.79
N LEU A 53 20.40 3.62 -2.89
CA LEU A 53 20.68 4.30 -4.14
C LEU A 53 21.17 3.35 -5.21
N LEU A 54 21.80 2.25 -4.83
CA LEU A 54 22.27 1.24 -5.77
C LEU A 54 21.20 0.22 -6.12
N GLY A 55 20.01 0.38 -5.57
CA GLY A 55 18.89 -0.51 -5.90
C GLY A 55 18.78 -1.73 -5.02
N GLU A 56 19.60 -1.84 -3.99
CA GLU A 56 19.51 -2.95 -3.05
C GLU A 56 18.32 -2.77 -2.11
N ARG A 57 17.74 -3.89 -1.65
CA ARG A 57 16.64 -3.88 -0.70
C ARG A 57 17.21 -4.22 0.68
N ARG A 58 17.74 -3.21 1.35
CA ARG A 58 18.42 -3.38 2.63
C ARG A 58 17.41 -3.69 3.74
N ILE A 59 17.77 -4.63 4.62
CA ILE A 59 16.94 -4.95 5.80
C ILE A 59 16.94 -3.73 6.73
N THR A 60 15.76 -3.39 7.24
CA THR A 60 15.61 -2.28 8.15
C THR A 60 14.43 -2.57 9.09
N ASP A 61 13.93 -1.56 9.79
CA ASP A 61 12.77 -1.70 10.65
C ASP A 61 11.59 -0.91 10.07
N ILE A 62 10.45 -1.00 10.75
CA ILE A 62 9.22 -0.36 10.28
C ILE A 62 9.37 1.17 10.18
N HIS A 63 10.24 1.75 11.00
CA HIS A 63 10.41 3.22 11.03
C HIS A 63 11.19 3.73 9.83
N ASP A 64 12.13 2.94 9.32
CA ASP A 64 13.00 3.35 8.23
C ASP A 64 12.63 2.70 6.90
N ALA A 65 11.70 1.75 6.90
CA ALA A 65 11.27 1.10 5.67
C ALA A 65 10.64 2.11 4.71
N ASP A 66 10.83 1.86 3.40
CA ASP A 66 10.10 2.64 2.41
C ASP A 66 8.60 2.45 2.66
N THR A 67 7.88 3.56 2.74
CA THR A 67 6.43 3.51 3.02
C THR A 67 5.71 4.50 2.14
N ILE A 68 4.59 4.07 1.57
CA ILE A 68 3.72 4.94 0.77
C ILE A 68 2.35 4.99 1.41
N LEU A 69 1.73 6.15 1.33
CA LEU A 69 0.41 6.36 1.91
C LEU A 69 -0.61 6.47 0.78
N MET A 70 -1.58 5.54 0.79
CA MET A 70 -2.60 5.46 -0.25
C MET A 70 -3.98 5.62 0.36
N SER A 71 -4.89 6.17 -0.43
CA SER A 71 -6.29 6.32 -0.04
C SER A 71 -7.09 5.18 -0.65
N VAL A 72 -8.03 4.62 0.13
CA VAL A 72 -8.96 3.61 -0.39
C VAL A 72 -10.12 4.35 -1.03
N ASP A 73 -10.21 4.29 -2.35
CA ASP A 73 -11.24 5.00 -3.09
C ASP A 73 -12.50 4.17 -3.30
N TYR A 74 -12.34 2.85 -3.33
CA TYR A 74 -13.42 1.93 -3.62
C TYR A 74 -13.08 0.58 -3.02
N ILE A 75 -14.09 -0.17 -2.60
CA ILE A 75 -13.87 -1.50 -2.04
C ILE A 75 -15.03 -2.39 -2.45
N THR A 76 -14.72 -3.64 -2.81
CA THR A 76 -15.74 -4.61 -3.14
C THR A 76 -15.20 -6.02 -2.86
N ASP A 77 -16.11 -6.96 -2.60
CA ASP A 77 -15.76 -8.37 -2.50
C ASP A 77 -16.33 -9.18 -3.67
N TYR A 78 -16.85 -8.51 -4.68
CA TYR A 78 -17.47 -9.19 -5.81
C TYR A 78 -16.45 -10.09 -6.50
N GLU A 79 -16.81 -11.36 -6.69
CA GLU A 79 -15.97 -12.36 -7.35
C GLU A 79 -14.62 -12.57 -6.67
N GLN A 80 -14.54 -12.23 -5.39
CA GLN A 80 -13.31 -12.45 -4.63
C GLN A 80 -13.40 -13.75 -3.84
N LYS A 81 -12.23 -14.30 -3.51
CA LYS A 81 -12.15 -15.41 -2.59
C LYS A 81 -12.81 -15.00 -1.29
N GLU A 82 -13.48 -15.95 -0.64
CA GLU A 82 -14.20 -15.66 0.59
C GLU A 82 -13.28 -14.99 1.61
N GLY A 83 -13.77 -13.90 2.20
CA GLY A 83 -13.02 -13.13 3.18
C GLY A 83 -12.04 -12.14 2.60
N TYR A 84 -11.94 -12.07 1.27
CA TYR A 84 -11.03 -11.13 0.61
C TYR A 84 -11.78 -9.98 -0.03
N VAL A 85 -11.11 -8.85 -0.14
CA VAL A 85 -11.65 -7.68 -0.82
C VAL A 85 -10.60 -7.13 -1.78
N VAL A 86 -11.08 -6.45 -2.83
CA VAL A 86 -10.23 -5.67 -3.68
C VAL A 86 -10.53 -4.20 -3.43
N MET A 87 -9.47 -3.41 -3.25
CA MET A 87 -9.59 -1.99 -2.98
C MET A 87 -8.93 -1.22 -4.11
N GLY A 88 -9.66 -0.28 -4.70
CA GLY A 88 -9.08 0.70 -5.61
C GLY A 88 -8.38 1.75 -4.76
N ILE A 89 -7.15 2.08 -5.13
CA ILE A 89 -6.34 2.99 -4.32
C ILE A 89 -5.72 4.08 -5.16
N SER A 90 -5.45 5.22 -4.52
CA SER A 90 -4.75 6.33 -5.15
C SER A 90 -3.85 6.99 -4.11
N PRO A 91 -2.81 7.71 -4.55
CA PRO A 91 -1.90 8.37 -3.61
C PRO A 91 -2.63 9.39 -2.75
N PHE A 92 -2.33 9.37 -1.46
CA PHE A 92 -2.94 10.30 -0.53
C PHE A 92 -2.13 11.60 -0.50
N GLY A 93 -2.84 12.72 -0.59
CA GLY A 93 -2.21 14.03 -0.39
C GLY A 93 -1.36 14.51 -1.55
N THR A 94 -1.54 13.95 -2.75
CA THR A 94 -0.70 14.34 -3.88
C THR A 94 -1.31 15.38 -4.78
N ASP A 95 -2.51 15.77 -4.51
CA ASP A 95 -3.16 16.64 -5.44
C ASP A 95 -3.05 18.01 -5.10
N ASP A 96 -2.40 18.40 -4.91
CA ASP A 96 -2.32 19.66 -4.58
C ASP A 96 -1.84 20.53 -5.56
N GLU A 97 -1.86 20.05 -5.89
CA GLU A 97 -1.54 20.61 -6.34
C GLU A 97 -1.76 21.40 -6.98
N VAL A 98 -1.78 21.39 -6.93
CA VAL A 98 -1.91 22.01 -7.30
C VAL A 98 -2.24 22.91 -7.85
N GLU A 99 -2.49 23.07 -7.79
CA GLU A 99 -2.77 23.91 -8.06
C GLU A 99 -2.70 24.90 -8.37
N GLU A 100 -2.54 24.97 -8.36
CA GLU A 100 -2.41 25.87 -8.34
C GLU A 100 -2.22 26.54 -8.70
#